data_b3021a54f0d5e7516b1e6ef943dc4acf
#
_entry.id   b3021a54f0d5e7516b1e6ef943dc4acf
#
_cell.length_a   1.000
_cell.length_b   1.000
_cell.length_c   1.000
_cell.angle_alpha   90.00
_cell.angle_beta   90.00
_cell.angle_gamma   90.00
#
_symmetry.space_group_name_H-M   'P 1'
#
loop_
_entity.id
_entity.type
_entity.pdbx_description
1 polymer ?
#
loop_
_entity_poly.entity_id
_entity_poly.type
_entity_poly.pdbx_seq_one_letter_code
_entity_poly.pdbx_strand_id
1 'polypeptide(L)'
;MAVAQSRQVADMITARTGRQVEIVGVTTLGDVSKAQLTQIGGTGVFVSALREALLAGEVDLAVHSLKDLPTGPAAGIALAAVPPRDDPRDALVARDGAKLADLPRGARIGTGSPRRAAQLLALRGDLRCLPIRGNANTRLGQVSDGELDGVVLAYAGLARIGHVNAITQVFEPEEMLPAPGQGALAVECRDGEPELKALLEAVTDQASMAAVTAERSLLEALEAGCSAPIGAYAAGTEQLRMRAAVMSTDGSRVLRAHGGAPGAGAWQLGRDLAAELLRSGASDLIGVPRAPIGQQER
;
A
#
# COMPACT_ATOMS: atom_id res chain seq x y z
N MET A 1 8.31 -4.74 -12.10
CA MET A 1 8.07 -4.59 -10.66
C MET A 1 7.87 -5.95 -9.99
N ALA A 2 6.83 -6.73 -10.33
CA ALA A 2 6.57 -8.04 -9.70
C ALA A 2 7.79 -8.96 -9.68
N VAL A 3 8.45 -9.18 -10.83
CA VAL A 3 9.67 -10.00 -10.91
C VAL A 3 10.79 -9.51 -9.97
N ALA A 4 10.98 -8.20 -9.82
CA ALA A 4 11.99 -7.66 -8.91
C ALA A 4 11.65 -7.96 -7.44
N GLN A 5 10.36 -7.86 -7.08
CA GLN A 5 9.87 -8.19 -5.74
C GLN A 5 10.02 -9.69 -5.44
N SER A 6 9.62 -10.55 -6.38
CA SER A 6 9.77 -12.00 -6.24
C SER A 6 11.25 -12.41 -6.11
N ARG A 7 12.12 -11.77 -6.89
CA ARG A 7 13.57 -12.04 -6.82
C ARG A 7 14.16 -11.62 -5.47
N GLN A 8 13.78 -10.44 -4.95
CA GLN A 8 14.18 -9.98 -3.63
C GLN A 8 13.81 -10.98 -2.53
N VAL A 9 12.58 -11.52 -2.57
CA VAL A 9 12.13 -12.54 -1.59
C VAL A 9 12.87 -13.87 -1.80
N ALA A 10 13.04 -14.32 -3.05
CA ALA A 10 13.77 -15.56 -3.37
C ALA A 10 15.21 -15.52 -2.85
N ASP A 11 15.91 -14.40 -3.06
CA ASP A 11 17.27 -14.20 -2.57
C ASP A 11 17.33 -14.24 -1.04
N MET A 12 16.36 -13.63 -0.34
CA MET A 12 16.25 -13.69 1.12
C MET A 12 16.01 -15.11 1.64
N ILE A 13 15.09 -15.85 1.01
CA ILE A 13 14.82 -17.26 1.39
C ILE A 13 16.09 -18.08 1.20
N THR A 14 16.74 -17.97 0.05
CA THR A 14 17.97 -18.71 -0.24
C THR A 14 19.08 -18.36 0.77
N ALA A 15 19.28 -17.08 1.06
CA ALA A 15 20.33 -16.64 1.99
C ALA A 15 20.09 -17.12 3.43
N ARG A 16 18.81 -17.17 3.88
CA ARG A 16 18.50 -17.50 5.28
C ARG A 16 18.25 -18.98 5.54
N THR A 17 17.83 -19.73 4.52
CA THR A 17 17.40 -21.12 4.67
C THR A 17 18.22 -22.13 3.86
N GLY A 18 19.03 -21.66 2.91
CA GLY A 18 19.76 -22.50 1.94
C GLY A 18 18.86 -23.12 0.85
N ARG A 19 17.55 -22.88 0.89
CA ARG A 19 16.61 -23.42 -0.11
C ARG A 19 16.67 -22.60 -1.38
N GLN A 20 16.80 -23.28 -2.52
CA GLN A 20 16.71 -22.63 -3.83
C GLN A 20 15.25 -22.32 -4.15
N VAL A 21 15.02 -21.16 -4.76
CA VAL A 21 13.67 -20.68 -5.16
C VAL A 21 13.66 -20.44 -6.67
N GLU A 22 12.75 -21.12 -7.35
CA GLU A 22 12.46 -20.89 -8.76
C GLU A 22 11.36 -19.83 -8.90
N ILE A 23 11.53 -18.90 -9.85
CA ILE A 23 10.53 -17.87 -10.13
C ILE A 23 9.68 -18.32 -11.31
N VAL A 24 8.41 -18.58 -11.05
CA VAL A 24 7.40 -18.96 -12.03
C VAL A 24 6.56 -17.75 -12.43
N GLY A 25 6.42 -17.49 -13.72
CA GLY A 25 5.55 -16.43 -14.22
C GLY A 25 4.10 -16.89 -14.34
N VAL A 26 3.19 -16.27 -13.62
CA VAL A 26 1.74 -16.49 -13.73
C VAL A 26 1.16 -15.37 -14.60
N THR A 27 0.59 -15.74 -15.77
CA THR A 27 -0.09 -14.77 -16.65
C THR A 27 -1.48 -14.47 -16.11
N THR A 28 -1.79 -13.20 -15.91
CA THR A 28 -3.08 -12.79 -15.38
C THR A 28 -3.97 -12.17 -16.46
N LEU A 29 -5.29 -12.17 -16.25
CA LEU A 29 -6.23 -11.47 -17.15
C LEU A 29 -5.90 -9.96 -17.24
N GLY A 30 -5.31 -9.38 -16.19
CA GLY A 30 -4.85 -8.00 -16.18
C GLY A 30 -3.65 -7.73 -17.09
N ASP A 31 -2.86 -8.76 -17.41
CA ASP A 31 -1.73 -8.65 -18.35
C ASP A 31 -2.19 -8.72 -19.81
N VAL A 32 -3.30 -9.40 -20.07
CA VAL A 32 -3.83 -9.67 -21.43
C VAL A 32 -4.88 -8.66 -21.86
N SER A 33 -5.65 -8.11 -20.92
CA SER A 33 -6.79 -7.23 -21.23
C SER A 33 -6.39 -5.76 -21.27
N LYS A 34 -6.70 -5.08 -22.41
CA LYS A 34 -6.68 -3.61 -22.54
C LYS A 34 -7.90 -2.92 -21.94
N ALA A 35 -8.89 -3.67 -21.44
CA ALA A 35 -10.08 -3.12 -20.79
C ALA A 35 -9.72 -2.36 -19.51
N GLN A 36 -10.58 -1.43 -19.12
CA GLN A 36 -10.32 -0.63 -17.92
C GLN A 36 -10.29 -1.54 -16.67
N LEU A 37 -9.20 -1.53 -15.91
CA LEU A 37 -9.04 -2.29 -14.66
C LEU A 37 -10.22 -2.10 -13.67
N THR A 38 -10.89 -0.94 -13.72
CA THR A 38 -12.12 -0.66 -12.97
C THR A 38 -13.32 -1.49 -13.43
N GLN A 39 -13.33 -1.97 -14.66
CA GLN A 39 -14.38 -2.85 -15.20
C GLN A 39 -14.08 -4.33 -14.93
N ILE A 40 -12.82 -4.69 -14.65
CA ILE A 40 -12.36 -6.06 -14.46
C ILE A 40 -12.14 -6.38 -12.95
N GLY A 41 -12.35 -5.42 -12.02
CA GLY A 41 -12.21 -5.68 -10.57
C GLY A 41 -10.93 -5.12 -9.92
N GLY A 42 -10.20 -4.21 -10.59
CA GLY A 42 -9.06 -3.50 -10.00
C GLY A 42 -7.83 -4.38 -9.69
N THR A 43 -7.09 -4.06 -8.62
CA THR A 43 -5.90 -4.81 -8.16
C THR A 43 -6.22 -6.24 -7.73
N GLY A 44 -7.47 -6.54 -7.37
CA GLY A 44 -7.93 -7.87 -6.99
C GLY A 44 -7.72 -8.95 -8.06
N VAL A 45 -7.74 -8.59 -9.35
CA VAL A 45 -7.56 -9.56 -10.46
C VAL A 45 -6.18 -10.20 -10.44
N PHE A 46 -5.12 -9.44 -10.14
CA PHE A 46 -3.76 -9.97 -10.05
C PHE A 46 -3.60 -10.88 -8.82
N VAL A 47 -4.18 -10.49 -7.69
CA VAL A 47 -4.16 -11.28 -6.46
C VAL A 47 -4.93 -12.59 -6.65
N SER A 48 -6.10 -12.55 -7.29
CA SER A 48 -6.93 -13.74 -7.52
C SER A 48 -6.19 -14.78 -8.36
N ALA A 49 -5.58 -14.39 -9.48
CA ALA A 49 -4.85 -15.33 -10.33
C ALA A 49 -3.66 -16.00 -9.62
N LEU A 50 -2.90 -15.24 -8.81
CA LEU A 50 -1.82 -15.82 -8.00
C LEU A 50 -2.34 -16.77 -6.92
N ARG A 51 -3.46 -16.44 -6.28
CA ARG A 51 -4.10 -17.32 -5.29
C ARG A 51 -4.68 -18.58 -5.91
N GLU A 52 -5.24 -18.49 -7.11
CA GLU A 52 -5.69 -19.66 -7.88
C GLU A 52 -4.50 -20.59 -8.19
N ALA A 53 -3.36 -20.06 -8.66
CA ALA A 53 -2.17 -20.85 -8.89
C ALA A 53 -1.60 -21.50 -7.61
N LEU A 54 -1.64 -20.78 -6.47
CA LEU A 54 -1.29 -21.35 -5.15
C LEU A 54 -2.19 -22.52 -4.78
N LEU A 55 -3.51 -22.35 -4.89
CA LEU A 55 -4.50 -23.39 -4.52
C LEU A 55 -4.46 -24.60 -5.47
N ALA A 56 -4.13 -24.37 -6.75
CA ALA A 56 -3.91 -25.44 -7.73
C ALA A 56 -2.59 -26.21 -7.52
N GLY A 57 -1.68 -25.71 -6.67
CA GLY A 57 -0.36 -26.31 -6.46
C GLY A 57 0.63 -26.05 -7.59
N GLU A 58 0.35 -25.09 -8.46
CA GLU A 58 1.24 -24.69 -9.56
C GLU A 58 2.45 -23.93 -9.04
N VAL A 59 2.30 -23.22 -7.92
CA VAL A 59 3.34 -22.52 -7.18
C VAL A 59 3.19 -22.75 -5.68
N ASP A 60 4.28 -22.65 -4.93
CA ASP A 60 4.27 -22.82 -3.47
C ASP A 60 4.12 -21.49 -2.73
N LEU A 61 4.57 -20.40 -3.34
CA LEU A 61 4.58 -19.06 -2.78
C LEU A 61 4.04 -18.05 -3.79
N ALA A 62 3.34 -17.03 -3.29
CA ALA A 62 3.00 -15.82 -4.05
C ALA A 62 3.55 -14.59 -3.35
N VAL A 63 4.23 -13.71 -4.09
CA VAL A 63 4.79 -12.47 -3.58
C VAL A 63 3.97 -11.29 -4.08
N HIS A 64 3.55 -10.43 -3.14
CA HIS A 64 2.73 -9.25 -3.43
C HIS A 64 3.34 -7.98 -2.84
N SER A 65 3.06 -6.84 -3.46
CA SER A 65 3.10 -5.58 -2.72
C SER A 65 1.98 -5.61 -1.68
N LEU A 66 2.31 -5.53 -0.39
CA LEU A 66 1.32 -5.74 0.67
C LEU A 66 0.14 -4.75 0.60
N LYS A 67 0.39 -3.51 0.20
CA LYS A 67 -0.66 -2.48 0.03
C LYS A 67 -1.74 -2.82 -1.00
N ASP A 68 -1.43 -3.73 -1.93
CA ASP A 68 -2.34 -4.15 -2.99
C ASP A 68 -3.11 -5.43 -2.61
N LEU A 69 -2.73 -6.06 -1.47
CA LEU A 69 -3.35 -7.27 -0.96
C LEU A 69 -4.62 -6.92 -0.15
N PRO A 70 -5.78 -7.54 -0.44
CA PRO A 70 -6.98 -7.34 0.37
C PRO A 70 -6.75 -7.61 1.86
N THR A 71 -7.45 -6.90 2.73
CA THR A 71 -7.30 -7.04 4.18
C THR A 71 -7.99 -8.27 4.74
N GLY A 72 -9.09 -8.68 4.12
CA GLY A 72 -9.87 -9.83 4.55
C GLY A 72 -9.14 -11.17 4.32
N PRO A 73 -9.54 -12.22 5.06
CA PRO A 73 -8.98 -13.54 4.93
C PRO A 73 -9.26 -14.15 3.55
N ALA A 74 -8.38 -15.02 3.08
CA ALA A 74 -8.59 -15.83 1.89
C ALA A 74 -8.62 -17.31 2.28
N ALA A 75 -9.70 -18.01 1.92
CA ALA A 75 -9.86 -19.42 2.26
C ALA A 75 -8.70 -20.26 1.68
N GLY A 76 -8.08 -21.09 2.51
CA GLY A 76 -6.97 -21.95 2.13
C GLY A 76 -5.62 -21.28 1.91
N ILE A 77 -5.51 -19.97 2.19
CA ILE A 77 -4.29 -19.19 1.99
C ILE A 77 -3.90 -18.45 3.27
N ALA A 78 -2.63 -18.46 3.59
CA ALA A 78 -2.04 -17.73 4.71
C ALA A 78 -1.06 -16.67 4.23
N LEU A 79 -1.06 -15.50 4.88
CA LEU A 79 0.06 -14.57 4.86
C LEU A 79 1.17 -15.15 5.75
N ALA A 80 2.15 -15.79 5.13
CA ALA A 80 3.16 -16.58 5.84
C ALA A 80 4.38 -15.77 6.22
N ALA A 81 4.73 -14.72 5.46
CA ALA A 81 5.86 -13.86 5.81
C ALA A 81 5.66 -12.41 5.37
N VAL A 82 6.24 -11.52 6.15
CA VAL A 82 6.48 -10.12 5.80
C VAL A 82 7.97 -9.84 6.00
N PRO A 83 8.77 -9.79 4.92
CA PRO A 83 10.17 -9.42 5.00
C PRO A 83 10.39 -8.00 5.53
N PRO A 84 11.64 -7.61 5.87
CA PRO A 84 11.96 -6.24 6.24
C PRO A 84 11.37 -5.24 5.25
N ARG A 85 10.65 -4.26 5.79
CA ARG A 85 9.94 -3.24 5.01
C ARG A 85 10.93 -2.27 4.37
N ASP A 86 10.81 -2.06 3.07
CA ASP A 86 11.50 -0.97 2.39
C ASP A 86 10.87 0.37 2.77
N ASP A 87 11.51 1.48 2.36
CA ASP A 87 11.05 2.83 2.66
C ASP A 87 9.57 3.03 2.27
N PRO A 88 8.67 3.30 3.23
CA PRO A 88 7.24 3.41 2.99
C PRO A 88 6.82 4.74 2.36
N ARG A 89 7.73 5.73 2.29
CA ARG A 89 7.40 7.09 1.89
C ARG A 89 6.96 7.19 0.43
N ASP A 90 6.27 8.28 0.14
CA ASP A 90 5.98 8.71 -1.21
C ASP A 90 7.08 9.66 -1.70
N ALA A 91 7.32 9.66 -3.00
CA ALA A 91 8.34 10.50 -3.62
C ALA A 91 7.78 11.23 -4.84
N LEU A 92 8.15 12.49 -4.96
CA LEU A 92 7.91 13.32 -6.13
C LEU A 92 9.06 13.14 -7.12
N VAL A 93 8.72 12.97 -8.38
CA VAL A 93 9.62 13.15 -9.51
C VAL A 93 9.04 14.30 -10.34
N ALA A 94 9.74 15.43 -10.40
CA ALA A 94 9.30 16.62 -11.10
C ALA A 94 10.34 17.10 -12.10
N ARG A 95 9.89 17.90 -13.07
CA ARG A 95 10.79 18.53 -14.04
C ARG A 95 11.77 19.45 -13.35
N ASP A 96 12.93 19.60 -13.95
CA ASP A 96 13.97 20.54 -13.56
C ASP A 96 14.47 20.40 -12.11
N GLY A 97 14.28 19.21 -11.52
CA GLY A 97 14.68 18.96 -10.13
C GLY A 97 13.81 19.66 -9.08
N ALA A 98 12.65 20.20 -9.46
CA ALA A 98 11.81 21.01 -8.59
C ALA A 98 11.23 20.21 -7.42
N LYS A 99 11.14 20.84 -6.24
CA LYS A 99 10.35 20.36 -5.11
C LYS A 99 8.89 20.80 -5.27
N LEU A 100 7.99 20.21 -4.48
CA LEU A 100 6.56 20.55 -4.54
C LEU A 100 6.31 22.05 -4.35
N ALA A 101 7.05 22.71 -3.46
CA ALA A 101 6.92 24.13 -3.17
C ALA A 101 7.34 25.03 -4.36
N ASP A 102 8.29 24.56 -5.17
CA ASP A 102 8.89 25.32 -6.27
C ASP A 102 8.12 25.18 -7.58
N LEU A 103 7.18 24.26 -7.64
CA LEU A 103 6.35 24.06 -8.84
C LEU A 103 5.45 25.26 -9.13
N PRO A 104 5.20 25.59 -10.41
CA PRO A 104 4.35 26.73 -10.77
C PRO A 104 2.92 26.55 -10.24
N ARG A 105 2.19 27.67 -10.12
CA ARG A 105 0.79 27.64 -9.76
C ARG A 105 -0.01 26.86 -10.80
N GLY A 106 -0.90 25.98 -10.35
CA GLY A 106 -1.69 25.12 -11.23
C GLY A 106 -0.89 23.94 -11.82
N ALA A 107 0.27 23.60 -11.27
CA ALA A 107 1.11 22.49 -11.74
C ALA A 107 0.32 21.18 -11.84
N ARG A 108 0.57 20.43 -12.91
CA ARG A 108 -0.08 19.15 -13.23
C ARG A 108 0.70 18.03 -12.58
N ILE A 109 0.12 17.42 -11.54
CA ILE A 109 0.75 16.31 -10.82
C ILE A 109 -0.01 15.01 -11.13
N GLY A 110 0.72 14.06 -11.72
CA GLY A 110 0.17 12.75 -12.04
C GLY A 110 0.13 11.82 -10.83
N THR A 111 -1.05 11.29 -10.52
CA THR A 111 -1.21 10.20 -9.54
C THR A 111 -2.48 9.40 -9.83
N GLY A 112 -2.41 8.08 -9.69
CA GLY A 112 -3.59 7.21 -9.73
C GLY A 112 -4.16 6.90 -8.34
N SER A 113 -3.63 7.54 -7.28
CA SER A 113 -4.01 7.28 -5.89
C SER A 113 -4.85 8.42 -5.32
N PRO A 114 -6.14 8.19 -4.96
CA PRO A 114 -6.97 9.19 -4.30
C PRO A 114 -6.34 9.72 -3.00
N ARG A 115 -5.67 8.86 -2.24
CA ARG A 115 -4.93 9.24 -1.03
C ARG A 115 -3.85 10.30 -1.31
N ARG A 116 -3.04 10.09 -2.37
CA ARG A 116 -2.00 11.05 -2.76
C ARG A 116 -2.61 12.35 -3.26
N ALA A 117 -3.62 12.26 -4.13
CA ALA A 117 -4.30 13.43 -4.66
C ALA A 117 -4.87 14.31 -3.53
N ALA A 118 -5.60 13.70 -2.59
CA ALA A 118 -6.17 14.40 -1.45
C ALA A 118 -5.10 15.09 -0.59
N GLN A 119 -3.99 14.41 -0.29
CA GLN A 119 -2.90 15.00 0.51
C GLN A 119 -2.15 16.09 -0.25
N LEU A 120 -1.92 15.93 -1.55
CA LEU A 120 -1.31 16.99 -2.38
C LEU A 120 -2.18 18.24 -2.40
N LEU A 121 -3.50 18.08 -2.58
CA LEU A 121 -4.46 19.20 -2.57
C LEU A 121 -4.57 19.85 -1.19
N ALA A 122 -4.45 19.09 -0.11
CA ALA A 122 -4.40 19.63 1.25
C ALA A 122 -3.09 20.44 1.50
N LEU A 123 -1.97 20.02 0.91
CA LEU A 123 -0.70 20.74 1.00
C LEU A 123 -0.67 21.99 0.10
N ARG A 124 -1.21 21.87 -1.11
CA ARG A 124 -1.25 22.92 -2.13
C ARG A 124 -2.54 22.83 -2.95
N GLY A 125 -3.56 23.57 -2.54
CA GLY A 125 -4.90 23.56 -3.16
C GLY A 125 -4.96 24.11 -4.59
N ASP A 126 -3.87 24.70 -5.09
CA ASP A 126 -3.76 25.21 -6.46
C ASP A 126 -3.32 24.14 -7.47
N LEU A 127 -2.89 22.96 -7.02
CA LEU A 127 -2.42 21.89 -7.88
C LEU A 127 -3.55 21.29 -8.73
N ARG A 128 -3.18 20.75 -9.89
CA ARG A 128 -4.05 19.93 -10.73
C ARG A 128 -3.61 18.49 -10.65
N CYS A 129 -4.24 17.70 -9.77
CA CYS A 129 -3.99 16.27 -9.68
C CYS A 129 -4.68 15.54 -10.85
N LEU A 130 -3.89 14.90 -11.71
CA LEU A 130 -4.38 14.18 -12.89
C LEU A 130 -4.27 12.67 -12.70
N PRO A 131 -5.32 11.89 -13.02
CA PRO A 131 -5.27 10.44 -12.95
C PRO A 131 -4.32 9.89 -14.01
N ILE A 132 -3.33 9.11 -13.60
CA ILE A 132 -2.37 8.45 -14.48
C ILE A 132 -2.43 6.95 -14.34
N ARG A 133 -2.09 6.23 -15.41
CA ARG A 133 -2.01 4.77 -15.48
C ARG A 133 -0.68 4.32 -16.07
N GLY A 134 -0.47 3.02 -16.07
CA GLY A 134 0.74 2.40 -16.57
C GLY A 134 1.74 2.06 -15.47
N ASN A 135 2.84 1.45 -15.87
CA ASN A 135 3.95 1.14 -14.97
C ASN A 135 4.74 2.41 -14.60
N ALA A 136 5.71 2.27 -13.71
CA ALA A 136 6.50 3.41 -13.24
C ALA A 136 7.24 4.12 -14.39
N ASN A 137 7.84 3.39 -15.32
CA ASN A 137 8.54 3.98 -16.46
C ASN A 137 7.62 4.81 -17.35
N THR A 138 6.42 4.29 -17.66
CA THR A 138 5.40 5.04 -18.42
C THR A 138 5.02 6.34 -17.73
N ARG A 139 4.87 6.30 -16.39
CA ARG A 139 4.51 7.50 -15.60
C ARG A 139 5.64 8.51 -15.53
N LEU A 140 6.89 8.05 -15.44
CA LEU A 140 8.07 8.92 -15.48
C LEU A 140 8.21 9.56 -16.87
N GLY A 141 7.94 8.81 -17.94
CA GLY A 141 7.93 9.32 -19.31
C GLY A 141 7.01 10.54 -19.48
N GLN A 142 5.82 10.56 -18.86
CA GLN A 142 4.91 11.70 -18.94
C GLN A 142 5.50 13.01 -18.35
N VAL A 143 6.45 12.89 -17.41
CA VAL A 143 7.18 14.07 -16.89
C VAL A 143 8.25 14.51 -17.86
N SER A 144 9.07 13.58 -18.40
CA SER A 144 10.11 13.89 -19.37
C SER A 144 9.54 14.44 -20.69
N ASP A 145 8.36 13.98 -21.11
CA ASP A 145 7.68 14.41 -22.34
C ASP A 145 6.94 15.73 -22.16
N GLY A 146 6.91 16.29 -20.93
CA GLY A 146 6.29 17.58 -20.63
C GLY A 146 4.76 17.54 -20.54
N GLU A 147 4.16 16.35 -20.51
CA GLU A 147 2.72 16.20 -20.29
C GLU A 147 2.32 16.54 -18.86
N LEU A 148 3.22 16.25 -17.89
CA LEU A 148 3.04 16.53 -16.48
C LEU A 148 4.21 17.37 -15.95
N ASP A 149 3.95 18.13 -14.90
CA ASP A 149 4.98 18.88 -14.19
C ASP A 149 5.65 18.04 -13.12
N GLY A 150 4.97 16.96 -12.67
CA GLY A 150 5.53 15.94 -11.78
C GLY A 150 4.60 14.75 -11.61
N VAL A 151 5.14 13.67 -11.02
CA VAL A 151 4.40 12.47 -10.61
C VAL A 151 4.75 12.09 -9.18
N VAL A 152 3.78 11.57 -8.42
CA VAL A 152 4.04 11.04 -7.08
C VAL A 152 3.91 9.52 -7.10
N LEU A 153 4.99 8.85 -6.72
CA LEU A 153 5.13 7.40 -6.71
C LEU A 153 5.62 6.93 -5.32
N ALA A 154 5.49 5.62 -5.02
CA ALA A 154 6.10 5.06 -3.83
C ALA A 154 7.62 4.99 -3.99
N TYR A 155 8.38 5.47 -2.98
CA TYR A 155 9.83 5.41 -2.97
C TYR A 155 10.36 4.01 -3.22
N ALA A 156 9.88 3.01 -2.46
CA ALA A 156 10.27 1.61 -2.63
C ALA A 156 10.07 1.10 -4.07
N GLY A 157 9.03 1.59 -4.76
CA GLY A 157 8.79 1.24 -6.16
C GLY A 157 9.86 1.79 -7.09
N LEU A 158 10.26 3.04 -6.90
CA LEU A 158 11.35 3.67 -7.67
C LEU A 158 12.71 3.02 -7.37
N ALA A 159 12.98 2.71 -6.10
CA ALA A 159 14.22 2.05 -5.68
C ALA A 159 14.37 0.67 -6.33
N ARG A 160 13.32 -0.15 -6.31
CA ARG A 160 13.33 -1.51 -6.89
C ARG A 160 13.57 -1.56 -8.41
N ILE A 161 13.31 -0.46 -9.10
CA ILE A 161 13.55 -0.36 -10.56
C ILE A 161 14.73 0.56 -10.90
N GLY A 162 15.52 1.00 -9.91
CA GLY A 162 16.75 1.77 -10.12
C GLY A 162 16.55 3.25 -10.46
N HIS A 163 15.37 3.82 -10.13
CA HIS A 163 15.04 5.22 -10.44
C HIS A 163 15.12 6.20 -9.25
N VAL A 164 15.91 5.88 -8.22
CA VAL A 164 16.09 6.75 -7.04
C VAL A 164 16.64 8.13 -7.44
N ASN A 165 17.55 8.16 -8.41
CA ASN A 165 18.18 9.40 -8.88
C ASN A 165 17.20 10.37 -9.60
N ALA A 166 16.00 9.91 -9.98
CA ALA A 166 14.97 10.76 -10.55
C ALA A 166 14.13 11.48 -9.50
N ILE A 167 14.26 11.10 -8.21
CA ILE A 167 13.48 11.67 -7.12
C ILE A 167 13.94 13.09 -6.83
N THR A 168 12.99 14.03 -6.82
CA THR A 168 13.25 15.45 -6.52
C THR A 168 12.85 15.82 -5.10
N GLN A 169 11.90 15.09 -4.51
CA GLN A 169 11.50 15.23 -3.11
C GLN A 169 10.99 13.90 -2.56
N VAL A 170 11.36 13.58 -1.34
CA VAL A 170 10.74 12.52 -0.55
C VAL A 170 9.83 13.18 0.48
N PHE A 171 8.58 12.72 0.60
CA PHE A 171 7.64 13.26 1.58
C PHE A 171 7.79 12.50 2.90
N GLU A 172 8.01 13.24 3.98
CA GLU A 172 7.98 12.65 5.31
C GLU A 172 6.54 12.23 5.67
N PRO A 173 6.35 11.19 6.53
CA PRO A 173 5.01 10.71 6.90
C PRO A 173 4.13 11.79 7.56
N GLU A 174 4.74 12.83 8.13
CA GLU A 174 4.06 14.01 8.67
C GLU A 174 3.41 14.87 7.59
N GLU A 175 4.04 14.93 6.40
CA GLU A 175 3.56 15.67 5.25
C GLU A 175 2.58 14.83 4.42
N MET A 176 2.96 13.56 4.14
CA MET A 176 2.18 12.66 3.33
C MET A 176 2.20 11.24 3.91
N LEU A 177 1.12 10.85 4.59
CA LEU A 177 0.97 9.50 5.10
C LEU A 177 0.92 8.48 3.96
N PRO A 178 1.76 7.44 3.99
CA PRO A 178 1.74 6.38 2.98
C PRO A 178 0.44 5.58 2.98
N ALA A 179 0.25 4.77 1.95
CA ALA A 179 -0.82 3.77 1.97
C ALA A 179 -0.51 2.70 3.02
N PRO A 180 -1.53 2.13 3.71
CA PRO A 180 -1.34 0.99 4.59
C PRO A 180 -0.55 -0.13 3.89
N GLY A 181 0.55 -0.58 4.50
CA GLY A 181 1.44 -1.61 3.94
C GLY A 181 2.37 -1.14 2.82
N GLN A 182 2.43 0.14 2.49
CA GLN A 182 3.35 0.64 1.46
C GLN A 182 4.81 0.37 1.85
N GLY A 183 5.63 -0.10 0.90
CA GLY A 183 7.02 -0.51 1.11
C GLY A 183 7.17 -1.99 1.50
N ALA A 184 6.18 -2.58 2.17
CA ALA A 184 6.23 -3.97 2.58
C ALA A 184 5.88 -4.93 1.44
N LEU A 185 6.52 -6.10 1.46
CA LEU A 185 6.15 -7.27 0.67
C LEU A 185 5.35 -8.25 1.52
N ALA A 186 4.44 -8.96 0.89
CA ALA A 186 3.68 -10.06 1.48
C ALA A 186 4.06 -11.35 0.76
N VAL A 187 4.31 -12.41 1.52
CA VAL A 187 4.49 -13.77 1.01
C VAL A 187 3.31 -14.61 1.46
N GLU A 188 2.48 -15.03 0.50
CA GLU A 188 1.38 -15.96 0.75
C GLU A 188 1.79 -17.39 0.39
N CYS A 189 1.26 -18.37 1.13
CA CYS A 189 1.33 -19.80 0.80
C CYS A 189 -0.02 -20.47 1.12
N ARG A 190 -0.16 -21.75 0.76
CA ARG A 190 -1.33 -22.56 1.18
C ARG A 190 -1.35 -22.70 2.71
N ASP A 191 -2.53 -22.63 3.30
CA ASP A 191 -2.69 -22.66 4.76
C ASP A 191 -2.31 -24.02 5.37
N GLY A 192 -2.50 -25.10 4.65
CA GLY A 192 -2.22 -26.49 5.09
C GLY A 192 -0.73 -26.89 5.09
N GLU A 193 0.25 -25.96 4.95
CA GLU A 193 1.67 -26.28 4.81
C GLU A 193 2.52 -25.77 5.99
N PRO A 194 2.51 -26.48 7.14
CA PRO A 194 3.21 -26.03 8.35
C PRO A 194 4.74 -25.94 8.18
N GLU A 195 5.36 -26.87 7.44
CA GLU A 195 6.81 -26.87 7.19
C GLU A 195 7.23 -25.64 6.37
N LEU A 196 6.46 -25.31 5.35
CA LEU A 196 6.72 -24.13 4.53
C LEU A 196 6.53 -22.83 5.32
N LYS A 197 5.48 -22.75 6.14
CA LYS A 197 5.27 -21.61 7.05
C LYS A 197 6.44 -21.42 8.01
N ALA A 198 6.90 -22.50 8.64
CA ALA A 198 8.06 -22.46 9.54
C ALA A 198 9.34 -22.00 8.82
N LEU A 199 9.54 -22.43 7.57
CA LEU A 199 10.65 -21.96 6.74
C LEU A 199 10.53 -20.46 6.43
N LEU A 200 9.34 -19.99 6.09
CA LEU A 200 9.08 -18.59 5.75
C LEU A 200 9.17 -17.64 6.96
N GLU A 201 8.98 -18.17 8.18
CA GLU A 201 9.19 -17.40 9.39
C GLU A 201 10.62 -16.87 9.49
N ALA A 202 11.61 -17.59 8.96
CA ALA A 202 12.99 -17.15 8.91
C ALA A 202 13.21 -15.85 8.10
N VAL A 203 12.34 -15.52 7.16
CA VAL A 203 12.42 -14.27 6.37
C VAL A 203 11.49 -13.19 6.88
N THR A 204 10.66 -13.46 7.88
CA THR A 204 9.77 -12.48 8.49
C THR A 204 10.56 -11.52 9.38
N ASP A 205 10.27 -10.23 9.23
CA ASP A 205 10.69 -9.18 10.15
C ASP A 205 9.53 -8.83 11.09
N GLN A 206 9.71 -9.08 12.38
CA GLN A 206 8.64 -8.93 13.36
C GLN A 206 8.18 -7.47 13.52
N ALA A 207 9.08 -6.50 13.38
CA ALA A 207 8.73 -5.09 13.46
C ALA A 207 7.87 -4.68 12.25
N SER A 208 8.27 -5.12 11.04
CA SER A 208 7.48 -4.91 9.82
C SER A 208 6.12 -5.60 9.91
N MET A 209 6.07 -6.85 10.39
CA MET A 209 4.81 -7.59 10.58
C MET A 209 3.87 -6.87 11.54
N ALA A 210 4.36 -6.43 12.70
CA ALA A 210 3.54 -5.69 13.67
C ALA A 210 3.03 -4.36 13.07
N ALA A 211 3.90 -3.60 12.39
CA ALA A 211 3.53 -2.35 11.76
C ALA A 211 2.41 -2.53 10.72
N VAL A 212 2.58 -3.48 9.79
CA VAL A 212 1.58 -3.69 8.74
C VAL A 212 0.31 -4.34 9.27
N THR A 213 0.38 -5.10 10.36
CA THR A 213 -0.81 -5.64 11.05
C THR A 213 -1.67 -4.50 11.58
N ALA A 214 -1.07 -3.50 12.24
CA ALA A 214 -1.81 -2.33 12.72
C ALA A 214 -2.43 -1.52 11.57
N GLU A 215 -1.65 -1.26 10.52
CA GLU A 215 -2.12 -0.50 9.36
C GLU A 215 -3.27 -1.21 8.63
N ARG A 216 -3.18 -2.52 8.45
CA ARG A 216 -4.21 -3.34 7.77
C ARG A 216 -5.47 -3.48 8.61
N SER A 217 -5.35 -3.67 9.93
CA SER A 217 -6.50 -3.76 10.83
C SER A 217 -7.30 -2.45 10.88
N LEU A 218 -6.63 -1.29 10.76
CA LEU A 218 -7.30 0.00 10.59
C LEU A 218 -8.10 0.03 9.29
N LEU A 219 -7.49 -0.36 8.16
CA LEU A 219 -8.15 -0.35 6.85
C LEU A 219 -9.35 -1.30 6.82
N GLU A 220 -9.22 -2.48 7.43
CA GLU A 220 -10.28 -3.47 7.59
C GLU A 220 -11.44 -2.89 8.42
N ALA A 221 -11.15 -2.29 9.57
CA ALA A 221 -12.16 -1.73 10.47
C ALA A 221 -12.88 -0.49 9.90
N LEU A 222 -12.25 0.22 8.97
CA LEU A 222 -12.89 1.29 8.21
C LEU A 222 -13.77 0.78 7.05
N GLU A 223 -13.78 -0.54 6.80
CA GLU A 223 -14.49 -1.17 5.68
C GLU A 223 -14.17 -0.51 4.34
N ALA A 224 -12.96 0.02 4.21
CA ALA A 224 -12.56 0.83 3.09
C ALA A 224 -11.68 0.04 2.11
N GLY A 225 -11.99 0.16 0.82
CA GLY A 225 -11.17 -0.43 -0.25
C GLY A 225 -9.89 0.37 -0.52
N CYS A 226 -9.01 -0.20 -1.35
CA CYS A 226 -7.74 0.42 -1.76
C CYS A 226 -7.91 1.77 -2.49
N SER A 227 -9.13 2.11 -2.91
CA SER A 227 -9.46 3.39 -3.58
C SER A 227 -9.87 4.51 -2.61
N ALA A 228 -10.03 4.22 -1.33
CA ALA A 228 -10.37 5.25 -0.34
C ALA A 228 -9.15 6.15 -0.05
N PRO A 229 -9.36 7.44 0.20
CA PRO A 229 -8.30 8.38 0.54
C PRO A 229 -7.85 8.22 2.00
N ILE A 230 -7.24 7.06 2.30
CA ILE A 230 -6.76 6.67 3.63
C ILE A 230 -5.25 6.53 3.61
N GLY A 231 -4.57 7.20 4.52
CA GLY A 231 -3.16 7.03 4.82
C GLY A 231 -2.98 6.42 6.21
N ALA A 232 -1.99 5.52 6.36
CA ALA A 232 -1.59 5.01 7.66
C ALA A 232 -0.12 4.61 7.64
N TYR A 233 0.55 4.87 8.75
CA TYR A 233 1.92 4.50 8.97
C TYR A 233 2.17 4.13 10.42
N ALA A 234 2.67 2.92 10.63
CA ALA A 234 3.10 2.44 11.92
C ALA A 234 4.59 2.10 11.89
N ALA A 235 5.29 2.38 12.97
CA ALA A 235 6.70 2.07 13.15
C ALA A 235 7.03 1.89 14.64
N GLY A 236 8.09 1.15 14.91
CA GLY A 236 8.62 0.88 16.24
C GLY A 236 8.90 -0.60 16.43
N THR A 237 9.82 -0.95 17.32
CA THR A 237 10.19 -2.33 17.63
C THR A 237 9.50 -2.84 18.89
N GLU A 238 9.74 -2.20 20.04
CA GLU A 238 9.10 -2.58 21.32
C GLU A 238 7.75 -1.88 21.49
N GLN A 239 7.70 -0.58 21.17
CA GLN A 239 6.51 0.25 21.18
C GLN A 239 6.19 0.69 19.76
N LEU A 240 5.11 0.17 19.24
CA LEU A 240 4.57 0.57 17.96
C LEU A 240 3.88 1.93 18.12
N ARG A 241 4.21 2.88 17.25
CA ARG A 241 3.50 4.15 17.11
C ARG A 241 2.83 4.19 15.75
N MET A 242 1.58 4.58 15.69
CA MET A 242 0.82 4.64 14.47
C MET A 242 0.16 6.00 14.29
N ARG A 243 0.17 6.49 13.05
CA ARG A 243 -0.59 7.65 12.59
C ARG A 243 -1.49 7.21 11.45
N ALA A 244 -2.70 7.74 11.43
CA ALA A 244 -3.68 7.47 10.41
C ALA A 244 -4.42 8.74 10.01
N ALA A 245 -4.86 8.80 8.76
CA ALA A 245 -5.72 9.87 8.29
C ALA A 245 -6.74 9.35 7.26
N VAL A 246 -7.93 9.93 7.33
CA VAL A 246 -9.00 9.82 6.32
C VAL A 246 -9.26 11.21 5.77
N MET A 247 -9.34 11.32 4.45
CA MET A 247 -9.43 12.61 3.78
C MET A 247 -10.64 12.67 2.85
N SER A 248 -11.15 13.86 2.60
CA SER A 248 -12.02 14.09 1.44
C SER A 248 -11.20 14.05 0.15
N THR A 249 -11.81 13.66 -0.95
CA THR A 249 -11.12 13.50 -2.24
C THR A 249 -10.52 14.81 -2.77
N ASP A 250 -11.08 15.95 -2.37
CA ASP A 250 -10.60 17.30 -2.71
C ASP A 250 -9.55 17.85 -1.72
N GLY A 251 -9.19 17.09 -0.69
CA GLY A 251 -8.21 17.47 0.34
C GLY A 251 -8.68 18.55 1.31
N SER A 252 -9.93 19.03 1.22
CA SER A 252 -10.45 20.12 2.07
C SER A 252 -10.69 19.70 3.52
N ARG A 253 -10.92 18.41 3.76
CA ARG A 253 -11.10 17.82 5.10
C ARG A 253 -10.12 16.68 5.32
N VAL A 254 -9.41 16.73 6.45
CA VAL A 254 -8.47 15.68 6.86
C VAL A 254 -8.73 15.35 8.33
N LEU A 255 -9.20 14.15 8.58
CA LEU A 255 -9.35 13.59 9.92
C LEU A 255 -8.09 12.80 10.25
N ARG A 256 -7.50 13.02 11.42
CA ARG A 256 -6.29 12.36 11.87
C ARG A 256 -6.49 11.67 13.21
N ALA A 257 -5.87 10.52 13.38
CA ALA A 257 -5.75 9.82 14.65
C ALA A 257 -4.32 9.31 14.82
N HIS A 258 -3.86 9.16 16.04
CA HIS A 258 -2.56 8.60 16.37
C HIS A 258 -2.60 7.87 17.71
N GLY A 259 -1.76 6.87 17.85
CA GLY A 259 -1.67 6.09 19.09
C GLY A 259 -0.44 5.21 19.12
N GLY A 260 -0.33 4.44 20.17
CA GLY A 260 0.76 3.48 20.34
C GLY A 260 0.33 2.29 21.18
N ALA A 261 1.00 1.15 20.94
CA ALA A 261 0.81 -0.08 21.68
C ALA A 261 2.09 -0.94 21.62
N PRO A 262 2.28 -1.90 22.53
CA PRO A 262 3.26 -2.97 22.31
C PRO A 262 2.98 -3.70 20.99
N GLY A 263 4.01 -4.29 20.37
CA GLY A 263 3.86 -5.01 19.11
C GLY A 263 2.76 -6.07 19.11
N ALA A 264 2.57 -6.80 20.22
CA ALA A 264 1.48 -7.76 20.41
C ALA A 264 0.07 -7.11 20.35
N GLY A 265 -0.04 -5.81 20.60
CA GLY A 265 -1.29 -5.04 20.50
C GLY A 265 -1.54 -4.40 19.14
N ALA A 266 -0.73 -4.71 18.13
CA ALA A 266 -0.76 -4.07 16.82
C ALA A 266 -2.17 -4.09 16.17
N TRP A 267 -2.82 -5.25 16.16
CA TRP A 267 -4.14 -5.41 15.57
C TRP A 267 -5.20 -4.53 16.28
N GLN A 268 -5.18 -4.50 17.61
CA GLN A 268 -6.11 -3.68 18.39
C GLN A 268 -5.84 -2.19 18.21
N LEU A 269 -4.57 -1.77 18.13
CA LEU A 269 -4.20 -0.38 17.87
C LEU A 269 -4.85 0.15 16.57
N GLY A 270 -4.80 -0.61 15.49
CA GLY A 270 -5.42 -0.20 14.23
C GLY A 270 -6.93 -0.04 14.35
N ARG A 271 -7.60 -0.96 15.03
CA ARG A 271 -9.06 -0.90 15.26
C ARG A 271 -9.47 0.28 16.14
N ASP A 272 -8.69 0.58 17.18
CA ASP A 272 -8.95 1.69 18.08
C ASP A 272 -8.88 3.04 17.34
N LEU A 273 -7.84 3.20 16.51
CA LEU A 273 -7.70 4.40 15.66
C LEU A 273 -8.79 4.48 14.57
N ALA A 274 -9.22 3.35 14.01
CA ALA A 274 -10.36 3.32 13.10
C ALA A 274 -11.64 3.79 13.79
N ALA A 275 -11.91 3.30 15.01
CA ALA A 275 -13.07 3.70 15.80
C ALA A 275 -13.03 5.20 16.15
N GLU A 276 -11.85 5.76 16.45
CA GLU A 276 -11.66 7.19 16.66
C GLU A 276 -11.99 8.00 15.39
N LEU A 277 -11.46 7.60 14.24
CA LEU A 277 -11.73 8.25 12.95
C LEU A 277 -13.22 8.17 12.59
N LEU A 278 -13.87 7.02 12.79
CA LEU A 278 -15.31 6.86 12.54
C LEU A 278 -16.15 7.79 13.44
N ARG A 279 -15.82 7.90 14.74
CA ARG A 279 -16.47 8.86 15.65
C ARG A 279 -16.28 10.31 15.21
N SER A 280 -15.14 10.61 14.57
CA SER A 280 -14.84 11.93 14.01
C SER A 280 -15.51 12.22 12.66
N GLY A 281 -16.28 11.26 12.10
CA GLY A 281 -17.03 11.43 10.86
C GLY A 281 -16.32 10.90 9.62
N ALA A 282 -15.39 9.94 9.74
CA ALA A 282 -14.70 9.34 8.60
C ALA A 282 -15.65 8.67 7.61
N SER A 283 -16.77 8.11 8.07
CA SER A 283 -17.78 7.48 7.20
C SER A 283 -18.26 8.40 6.08
N ASP A 284 -18.41 9.70 6.38
CA ASP A 284 -18.87 10.70 5.42
C ASP A 284 -17.83 10.96 4.31
N LEU A 285 -16.55 10.67 4.57
CA LEU A 285 -15.44 10.91 3.63
C LEU A 285 -15.13 9.69 2.75
N ILE A 286 -15.43 8.49 3.23
CA ILE A 286 -15.12 7.22 2.54
C ILE A 286 -16.33 6.54 1.91
N GLY A 287 -17.53 7.14 2.05
CA GLY A 287 -18.75 6.64 1.43
C GLY A 287 -19.29 5.34 2.06
N VAL A 288 -18.86 5.02 3.28
CA VAL A 288 -19.41 3.87 4.03
C VAL A 288 -20.75 4.29 4.67
N PRO A 289 -21.85 3.52 4.49
CA PRO A 289 -23.10 3.81 5.15
C PRO A 289 -22.91 3.84 6.67
N ARG A 290 -23.42 4.88 7.34
CA ARG A 290 -23.45 4.91 8.81
C ARG A 290 -24.27 3.73 9.31
N ALA A 291 -23.70 2.90 10.18
CA ALA A 291 -24.50 1.96 10.96
C ALA A 291 -25.57 2.77 11.73
N PRO A 292 -26.84 2.33 11.72
CA PRO A 292 -27.88 3.03 12.47
C PRO A 292 -27.46 3.07 13.95
N ILE A 293 -27.41 4.29 14.51
CA ILE A 293 -27.19 4.47 15.94
C ILE A 293 -28.32 3.73 16.64
N GLY A 294 -27.96 2.65 17.36
CA GLY A 294 -28.92 1.81 18.05
C GLY A 294 -29.81 2.68 18.91
N GLN A 295 -31.13 2.59 18.69
CA GLN A 295 -32.12 3.04 19.64
C GLN A 295 -31.88 2.21 20.91
N GLN A 296 -31.29 2.84 21.93
CA GLN A 296 -31.36 2.32 23.29
C GLN A 296 -32.84 2.35 23.66
N GLU A 297 -33.43 1.17 23.69
CA GLU A 297 -34.74 0.95 24.27
C GLU A 297 -34.71 1.47 25.70
N ARG A 298 -35.69 2.32 25.99
CA ARG A 298 -35.97 2.82 27.34
C ARG A 298 -36.73 1.76 28.13
#